data_1701889dcb98cb146141f6edb8c0bafd
#
_entry.id   1701889dcb98cb146141f6edb8c0bafd
#
_cell.length_a   1.000
_cell.length_b   1.000
_cell.length_c   1.000
_cell.angle_alpha   90.00
_cell.angle_beta   90.00
_cell.angle_gamma   90.00
#
_symmetry.space_group_name_H-M   'P 1'
#
loop_
_entity.id
_entity.type
_entity.pdbx_description
1 polymer ?
#
loop_
_entity_poly.entity_id
_entity_poly.type
_entity_poly.pdbx_seq_one_letter_code
_entity_poly.pdbx_strand_id
1 'polypeptide(L)'
;KYNFHWLEIFKNCFFTKWDIVIDFRSSLISYLLLHKKKFIFKKNNQYHHLTQLSNLFGFDCSDLTIHNSITEIEIVNKTINNKFKYVVICPGGNWKPKLWPVNNFNRLIKMINKEFTNVKFIIVGSVTEKVYYFENVIKDINKELILDLMGKSLTLTSAFMKKCNLFIGNDSGLMHLSAASNLKTIGLFGPTNDKIYAPKGKNCFVIRTKESYEYFE
;
A
#
# COMPACT_ATOMS: atom_id res chain seq x y z
N LYS A 1 -0.73 -19.65 -20.12
CA LYS A 1 -1.55 -20.68 -19.44
C LYS A 1 -2.90 -20.05 -19.13
N TYR A 2 -3.95 -20.44 -19.87
CA TYR A 2 -5.33 -20.08 -19.52
C TYR A 2 -5.69 -20.86 -18.26
N ASN A 3 -5.77 -20.18 -17.12
CA ASN A 3 -6.18 -20.79 -15.88
C ASN A 3 -7.71 -20.96 -15.91
N PHE A 4 -8.18 -22.18 -15.79
CA PHE A 4 -9.61 -22.52 -15.67
C PHE A 4 -10.27 -22.01 -14.38
N HIS A 5 -9.55 -21.21 -13.56
CA HIS A 5 -10.06 -20.64 -12.30
C HIS A 5 -11.38 -19.87 -12.45
N TRP A 6 -11.63 -19.26 -13.62
CA TRP A 6 -12.91 -18.58 -13.90
C TRP A 6 -14.09 -19.54 -13.99
N LEU A 7 -13.87 -20.76 -14.52
CA LEU A 7 -14.90 -21.81 -14.53
C LEU A 7 -15.18 -22.32 -13.12
N GLU A 8 -14.17 -22.41 -12.29
CA GLU A 8 -14.32 -22.81 -10.89
C GLU A 8 -15.09 -21.75 -10.07
N ILE A 9 -14.73 -20.48 -10.21
CA ILE A 9 -15.47 -19.37 -9.60
C ILE A 9 -16.93 -19.38 -10.07
N PHE A 10 -17.16 -19.54 -11.37
CA PHE A 10 -18.50 -19.58 -11.93
C PHE A 10 -19.32 -20.75 -11.36
N LYS A 11 -18.79 -21.96 -11.34
CA LYS A 11 -19.44 -23.14 -10.75
C LYS A 11 -19.83 -22.94 -9.28
N ASN A 12 -18.93 -22.33 -8.51
CA ASN A 12 -19.14 -22.11 -7.08
C ASN A 12 -20.15 -21.00 -6.77
N CYS A 13 -20.34 -20.04 -7.68
CA CYS A 13 -21.14 -18.85 -7.43
C CYS A 13 -22.47 -18.81 -8.19
N PHE A 14 -22.60 -19.53 -9.32
CA PHE A 14 -23.71 -19.39 -10.25
C PHE A 14 -25.07 -19.79 -9.68
N PHE A 15 -25.12 -20.88 -8.90
CA PHE A 15 -26.37 -21.38 -8.32
C PHE A 15 -26.71 -20.72 -6.98
N THR A 16 -25.89 -19.79 -6.51
CA THR A 16 -26.13 -19.06 -5.26
C THR A 16 -26.85 -17.75 -5.56
N LYS A 17 -27.96 -17.49 -4.85
CA LYS A 17 -28.64 -16.20 -4.88
C LYS A 17 -27.97 -15.26 -3.89
N TRP A 18 -27.17 -14.31 -4.42
CA TRP A 18 -26.42 -13.35 -3.62
C TRP A 18 -27.29 -12.17 -3.20
N ASP A 19 -27.15 -11.69 -1.99
CA ASP A 19 -27.78 -10.43 -1.59
C ASP A 19 -27.10 -9.25 -2.30
N ILE A 20 -25.76 -9.26 -2.37
CA ILE A 20 -24.97 -8.20 -3.01
C ILE A 20 -23.85 -8.83 -3.83
N VAL A 21 -23.71 -8.38 -5.07
CA VAL A 21 -22.54 -8.65 -5.93
C VAL A 21 -21.79 -7.36 -6.16
N ILE A 22 -20.49 -7.34 -5.82
CA ILE A 22 -19.59 -6.20 -6.03
C ILE A 22 -18.47 -6.63 -6.98
N ASP A 23 -18.36 -5.95 -8.10
CA ASP A 23 -17.34 -6.23 -9.11
C ASP A 23 -16.46 -5.01 -9.39
N PHE A 24 -15.20 -5.08 -8.96
CA PHE A 24 -14.20 -4.04 -9.18
C PHE A 24 -13.46 -4.15 -10.53
N ARG A 25 -13.75 -5.19 -11.34
CA ARG A 25 -13.07 -5.45 -12.61
C ARG A 25 -13.98 -5.36 -13.83
N SER A 26 -15.27 -5.11 -13.65
CA SER A 26 -16.28 -5.16 -14.74
C SER A 26 -16.25 -6.51 -15.49
N SER A 27 -16.16 -7.62 -14.76
CA SER A 27 -16.05 -8.97 -15.34
C SER A 27 -17.41 -9.48 -15.85
N LEU A 28 -17.38 -10.31 -16.90
CA LEU A 28 -18.62 -10.93 -17.42
C LEU A 28 -19.33 -11.81 -16.39
N ILE A 29 -18.59 -12.42 -15.46
CA ILE A 29 -19.16 -13.30 -14.43
C ILE A 29 -20.18 -12.53 -13.58
N SER A 30 -19.91 -11.30 -13.21
CA SER A 30 -20.82 -10.51 -12.37
C SER A 30 -22.19 -10.26 -13.01
N TYR A 31 -22.28 -10.33 -14.36
CA TYR A 31 -23.55 -10.20 -15.07
C TYR A 31 -24.36 -11.49 -15.09
N LEU A 32 -23.71 -12.64 -14.88
CA LEU A 32 -24.34 -13.96 -14.93
C LEU A 32 -24.79 -14.46 -13.55
N LEU A 33 -24.32 -13.82 -12.46
CA LEU A 33 -24.68 -14.22 -11.10
C LEU A 33 -26.07 -13.75 -10.70
N LEU A 34 -26.84 -14.62 -10.02
CA LEU A 34 -28.14 -14.28 -9.43
C LEU A 34 -27.90 -13.34 -8.23
N HIS A 35 -28.55 -12.17 -8.22
CA HIS A 35 -28.33 -11.16 -7.17
C HIS A 35 -29.57 -10.31 -6.90
N LYS A 36 -29.68 -9.77 -5.67
CA LYS A 36 -30.65 -8.73 -5.32
C LYS A 36 -30.14 -7.33 -5.67
N LYS A 37 -28.85 -7.05 -5.36
CA LYS A 37 -28.21 -5.76 -5.62
C LYS A 37 -26.82 -5.96 -6.23
N LYS A 38 -26.45 -5.14 -7.19
CA LYS A 38 -25.18 -5.24 -7.88
C LYS A 38 -24.49 -3.88 -7.99
N PHE A 39 -23.18 -3.86 -7.73
CA PHE A 39 -22.31 -2.72 -7.93
C PHE A 39 -21.17 -3.11 -8.89
N ILE A 40 -21.07 -2.42 -10.01
CA ILE A 40 -19.98 -2.63 -10.99
C ILE A 40 -19.15 -1.37 -11.03
N PHE A 41 -17.87 -1.49 -10.68
CA PHE A 41 -16.93 -0.39 -10.74
C PHE A 41 -16.49 -0.16 -12.19
N LYS A 42 -16.79 1.02 -12.70
CA LYS A 42 -16.30 1.50 -14.00
C LYS A 42 -15.25 2.57 -13.78
N LYS A 43 -14.01 2.27 -14.16
CA LYS A 43 -12.89 3.19 -13.99
C LYS A 43 -13.12 4.50 -14.76
N ASN A 44 -12.90 5.62 -14.07
CA ASN A 44 -12.90 6.95 -14.67
C ASN A 44 -11.59 7.67 -14.32
N ASN A 45 -10.83 8.07 -15.33
CA ASN A 45 -9.51 8.69 -15.15
C ASN A 45 -9.56 10.17 -14.73
N GLN A 46 -10.75 10.76 -14.60
CA GLN A 46 -10.94 12.15 -14.17
C GLN A 46 -11.00 12.30 -12.64
N TYR A 47 -11.33 11.23 -11.91
CA TYR A 47 -11.57 11.30 -10.48
C TYR A 47 -10.61 10.38 -9.70
N HIS A 48 -10.26 10.80 -8.50
CA HIS A 48 -9.52 9.97 -7.56
C HIS A 48 -10.26 8.66 -7.28
N HIS A 49 -9.52 7.54 -7.13
CA HIS A 49 -10.09 6.20 -7.00
C HIS A 49 -11.10 6.09 -5.84
N LEU A 50 -10.81 6.66 -4.67
CA LEU A 50 -11.74 6.65 -3.53
C LEU A 50 -13.02 7.46 -3.81
N THR A 51 -12.93 8.57 -4.55
CA THR A 51 -14.11 9.32 -4.98
C THR A 51 -15.00 8.49 -5.91
N GLN A 52 -14.39 7.71 -6.81
CA GLN A 52 -15.14 6.79 -7.66
C GLN A 52 -15.86 5.70 -6.85
N LEU A 53 -15.22 5.18 -5.79
CA LEU A 53 -15.85 4.22 -4.89
C LEU A 53 -16.99 4.85 -4.09
N SER A 54 -16.80 6.07 -3.57
CA SER A 54 -17.88 6.80 -2.89
C SER A 54 -19.09 7.00 -3.78
N ASN A 55 -18.88 7.37 -5.05
CA ASN A 55 -19.97 7.51 -6.03
C ASN A 55 -20.64 6.16 -6.35
N LEU A 56 -19.87 5.07 -6.41
CA LEU A 56 -20.40 3.73 -6.68
C LEU A 56 -21.32 3.24 -5.54
N PHE A 57 -20.91 3.47 -4.30
CA PHE A 57 -21.62 2.95 -3.13
C PHE A 57 -22.65 3.93 -2.54
N GLY A 58 -22.57 5.22 -2.88
CA GLY A 58 -23.45 6.25 -2.37
C GLY A 58 -23.14 6.70 -0.93
N PHE A 59 -21.93 6.43 -0.43
CA PHE A 59 -21.43 6.91 0.86
C PHE A 59 -19.94 7.26 0.78
N ASP A 60 -19.45 8.06 1.71
CA ASP A 60 -18.03 8.47 1.72
C ASP A 60 -17.10 7.30 2.07
N CYS A 61 -16.22 6.96 1.13
CA CYS A 61 -15.19 5.92 1.27
C CYS A 61 -13.81 6.50 1.64
N SER A 62 -13.71 7.76 2.03
CA SER A 62 -12.43 8.42 2.31
C SER A 62 -11.88 8.13 3.70
N ASP A 63 -12.73 7.78 4.64
CA ASP A 63 -12.34 7.40 6.01
C ASP A 63 -12.04 5.90 6.07
N LEU A 64 -10.77 5.56 5.86
CA LEU A 64 -10.31 4.19 5.87
C LEU A 64 -9.74 3.84 7.25
N THR A 65 -10.30 2.82 7.87
CA THR A 65 -9.84 2.31 9.16
C THR A 65 -9.38 0.86 9.06
N ILE A 66 -8.20 0.56 9.58
CA ILE A 66 -7.67 -0.80 9.68
C ILE A 66 -7.83 -1.28 11.12
N HIS A 67 -8.50 -2.39 11.32
CA HIS A 67 -8.61 -3.05 12.62
C HIS A 67 -7.44 -4.02 12.81
N ASN A 68 -6.86 -4.00 14.00
CA ASN A 68 -5.75 -4.86 14.40
C ASN A 68 -6.17 -5.72 15.58
N SER A 69 -5.68 -6.96 15.63
CA SER A 69 -5.91 -7.86 16.77
C SER A 69 -5.15 -7.40 18.01
N ILE A 70 -5.61 -7.83 19.18
CA ILE A 70 -4.92 -7.58 20.46
C ILE A 70 -3.49 -8.11 20.41
N THR A 71 -3.30 -9.31 19.88
CA THR A 71 -1.98 -9.94 19.72
C THR A 71 -1.02 -9.11 18.87
N GLU A 72 -1.51 -8.53 17.75
CA GLU A 72 -0.68 -7.64 16.92
C GLU A 72 -0.27 -6.38 17.66
N ILE A 73 -1.20 -5.79 18.42
CA ILE A 73 -0.93 -4.60 19.24
C ILE A 73 0.12 -4.90 20.33
N GLU A 74 0.04 -6.07 20.97
CA GLU A 74 1.02 -6.51 21.97
C GLU A 74 2.41 -6.70 21.37
N ILE A 75 2.51 -7.34 20.19
CA ILE A 75 3.78 -7.50 19.46
C ILE A 75 4.41 -6.12 19.21
N VAL A 76 3.62 -5.18 18.71
CA VAL A 76 4.10 -3.82 18.42
C VAL A 76 4.57 -3.13 19.69
N ASN A 77 3.80 -3.17 20.77
CA ASN A 77 4.15 -2.52 22.06
C ASN A 77 5.43 -3.10 22.69
N LYS A 78 5.72 -4.38 22.47
CA LYS A 78 6.97 -5.03 22.91
C LYS A 78 8.17 -4.67 22.02
N THR A 79 7.93 -4.31 20.76
CA THR A 79 8.98 -4.09 19.76
C THR A 79 9.35 -2.61 19.61
N ILE A 80 8.36 -1.73 19.61
CA ILE A 80 8.55 -0.28 19.43
C ILE A 80 9.00 0.36 20.75
N ASN A 81 10.15 1.05 20.68
CA ASN A 81 10.67 1.84 21.78
C ASN A 81 10.38 3.33 21.52
N ASN A 82 9.55 3.93 22.36
CA ASN A 82 9.10 5.33 22.20
C ASN A 82 10.23 6.39 22.30
N LYS A 83 11.44 5.98 22.69
CA LYS A 83 12.62 6.86 22.64
C LYS A 83 13.07 7.18 21.21
N PHE A 84 12.67 6.35 20.24
CA PHE A 84 13.02 6.50 18.84
C PHE A 84 11.83 6.98 18.00
N LYS A 85 12.13 7.70 16.92
CA LYS A 85 11.21 7.95 15.82
C LYS A 85 11.37 6.83 14.79
N TYR A 86 10.27 6.38 14.21
CA TYR A 86 10.30 5.29 13.23
C TYR A 86 9.87 5.78 11.86
N VAL A 87 10.72 5.53 10.86
CA VAL A 87 10.42 5.79 9.44
C VAL A 87 10.24 4.47 8.72
N VAL A 88 9.06 4.29 8.12
CA VAL A 88 8.74 3.10 7.33
C VAL A 88 9.20 3.33 5.89
N ILE A 89 9.98 2.41 5.34
CA ILE A 89 10.52 2.44 3.98
C ILE A 89 9.94 1.28 3.18
N CYS A 90 9.30 1.58 2.05
CA CYS A 90 8.76 0.60 1.11
C CYS A 90 9.46 0.73 -0.25
N PRO A 91 10.55 -0.02 -0.49
CA PRO A 91 11.35 0.11 -1.70
C PRO A 91 10.80 -0.70 -2.89
N GLY A 92 9.92 -1.68 -2.62
CA GLY A 92 9.38 -2.59 -3.60
C GLY A 92 8.11 -2.10 -4.30
N GLY A 93 7.57 -2.95 -5.16
CA GLY A 93 6.31 -2.76 -5.89
C GLY A 93 6.20 -3.70 -7.08
N ASN A 94 4.97 -3.95 -7.54
CA ASN A 94 4.67 -4.95 -8.55
C ASN A 94 5.05 -4.57 -10.00
N TRP A 95 5.32 -3.29 -10.26
CA TRP A 95 5.62 -2.79 -11.59
C TRP A 95 6.90 -1.96 -11.60
N LYS A 96 7.93 -2.50 -12.25
CA LYS A 96 9.30 -1.93 -12.25
C LYS A 96 9.37 -0.43 -12.61
N PRO A 97 8.64 0.09 -13.63
CA PRO A 97 8.71 1.52 -13.96
C PRO A 97 8.28 2.48 -12.84
N LYS A 98 7.51 2.00 -11.85
CA LYS A 98 7.10 2.81 -10.68
C LYS A 98 8.17 2.90 -9.60
N LEU A 99 9.22 2.08 -9.69
CA LEU A 99 10.15 1.90 -8.59
C LEU A 99 11.23 2.98 -8.60
N TRP A 100 11.30 3.74 -7.53
CA TRP A 100 12.46 4.58 -7.27
C TRP A 100 13.68 3.67 -7.04
N PRO A 101 14.84 3.98 -7.65
CA PRO A 101 16.01 3.11 -7.56
C PRO A 101 16.38 2.78 -6.11
N VAL A 102 16.62 1.50 -5.83
CA VAL A 102 16.89 0.99 -4.47
C VAL A 102 18.05 1.70 -3.78
N ASN A 103 19.10 2.06 -4.53
CA ASN A 103 20.25 2.79 -4.01
C ASN A 103 19.88 4.19 -3.49
N ASN A 104 18.81 4.78 -4.02
CA ASN A 104 18.33 6.07 -3.54
C ASN A 104 17.65 5.93 -2.18
N PHE A 105 16.94 4.84 -1.92
CA PHE A 105 16.42 4.54 -0.57
C PHE A 105 17.56 4.35 0.43
N ASN A 106 18.63 3.65 0.06
CA ASN A 106 19.82 3.51 0.90
C ASN A 106 20.44 4.87 1.23
N ARG A 107 20.63 5.73 0.21
CA ARG A 107 21.16 7.10 0.40
C ARG A 107 20.24 7.93 1.30
N LEU A 108 18.91 7.83 1.10
CA LEU A 108 17.92 8.55 1.92
C LEU A 108 18.03 8.15 3.39
N ILE A 109 18.10 6.84 3.70
CA ILE A 109 18.29 6.35 5.06
C ILE A 109 19.57 6.91 5.68
N LYS A 110 20.69 6.87 4.94
CA LYS A 110 21.99 7.42 5.40
C LYS A 110 21.90 8.92 5.69
N MET A 111 21.22 9.68 4.82
CA MET A 111 21.00 11.13 5.02
C MET A 111 20.16 11.40 6.26
N ILE A 112 19.03 10.71 6.43
CA ILE A 112 18.17 10.87 7.60
C ILE A 112 18.93 10.52 8.88
N ASN A 113 19.68 9.41 8.89
CA ASN A 113 20.44 8.98 10.05
C ASN A 113 21.59 9.94 10.41
N LYS A 114 22.13 10.65 9.43
CA LYS A 114 23.15 11.70 9.67
C LYS A 114 22.56 12.93 10.36
N GLU A 115 21.34 13.32 9.96
CA GLU A 115 20.66 14.52 10.50
C GLU A 115 19.94 14.25 11.83
N PHE A 116 19.50 13.01 12.07
CA PHE A 116 18.67 12.64 13.23
C PHE A 116 19.24 11.41 13.94
N THR A 117 19.69 11.57 15.18
CA THR A 117 20.33 10.49 15.96
C THR A 117 19.34 9.51 16.60
N ASN A 118 18.07 9.88 16.73
CA ASN A 118 17.04 9.08 17.40
C ASN A 118 16.01 8.46 16.42
N VAL A 119 16.45 8.12 15.20
CA VAL A 119 15.61 7.52 14.17
C VAL A 119 15.97 6.07 13.95
N LYS A 120 14.94 5.22 13.82
CA LYS A 120 15.03 3.83 13.35
C LYS A 120 14.17 3.65 12.10
N PHE A 121 14.51 2.64 11.31
CA PHE A 121 13.83 2.39 10.03
C PHE A 121 13.15 1.02 10.05
N ILE A 122 11.95 0.97 9.50
CA ILE A 122 11.19 -0.28 9.32
C ILE A 122 11.10 -0.53 7.82
N ILE A 123 11.65 -1.64 7.35
CA ILE A 123 11.58 -2.01 5.94
C ILE A 123 10.39 -2.92 5.72
N VAL A 124 9.51 -2.56 4.78
CA VAL A 124 8.27 -3.30 4.46
C VAL A 124 8.23 -3.69 2.98
N GLY A 125 7.56 -4.81 2.69
CA GLY A 125 7.41 -5.36 1.35
C GLY A 125 6.98 -6.81 1.41
N SER A 126 6.87 -7.47 0.24
CA SER A 126 6.57 -8.89 0.13
C SER A 126 7.79 -9.78 0.42
N VAL A 127 7.53 -11.07 0.67
CA VAL A 127 8.61 -12.08 0.82
C VAL A 127 9.49 -12.16 -0.43
N THR A 128 8.89 -12.11 -1.60
CA THR A 128 9.62 -12.21 -2.88
C THR A 128 10.50 -11.02 -3.15
N GLU A 129 10.15 -9.84 -2.64
CA GLU A 129 10.93 -8.62 -2.77
C GLU A 129 12.09 -8.56 -1.78
N LYS A 130 12.01 -9.29 -0.67
CA LYS A 130 13.01 -9.24 0.40
C LYS A 130 14.42 -9.54 -0.08
N VAL A 131 14.59 -10.59 -0.88
CA VAL A 131 15.91 -11.05 -1.36
C VAL A 131 16.66 -9.95 -2.12
N TYR A 132 15.94 -9.17 -2.92
CA TYR A 132 16.57 -8.13 -3.73
C TYR A 132 16.63 -6.77 -3.04
N TYR A 133 15.50 -6.33 -2.47
CA TYR A 133 15.42 -4.94 -1.97
C TYR A 133 15.98 -4.79 -0.57
N PHE A 134 15.77 -5.75 0.33
CA PHE A 134 16.17 -5.59 1.71
C PHE A 134 17.67 -5.38 1.85
N GLU A 135 18.49 -6.29 1.33
CA GLU A 135 19.96 -6.21 1.45
C GLU A 135 20.54 -4.96 0.77
N ASN A 136 19.98 -4.56 -0.38
CA ASN A 136 20.44 -3.37 -1.09
C ASN A 136 20.07 -2.07 -0.35
N VAL A 137 18.89 -2.02 0.28
CA VAL A 137 18.43 -0.86 1.05
C VAL A 137 19.30 -0.66 2.30
N ILE A 138 19.64 -1.74 3.00
CA ILE A 138 20.38 -1.66 4.27
C ILE A 138 21.89 -1.73 4.13
N LYS A 139 22.42 -1.80 2.90
CA LYS A 139 23.86 -1.91 2.64
C LYS A 139 24.65 -0.81 3.36
N ASP A 140 25.64 -1.21 4.16
CA ASP A 140 26.49 -0.31 4.97
C ASP A 140 25.71 0.56 5.97
N ILE A 141 24.55 0.09 6.43
CA ILE A 141 23.76 0.70 7.51
C ILE A 141 23.87 -0.16 8.76
N ASN A 142 23.99 0.46 9.93
CA ASN A 142 23.97 -0.27 11.19
C ASN A 142 22.64 -1.03 11.33
N LYS A 143 22.71 -2.35 11.44
CA LYS A 143 21.54 -3.24 11.52
C LYS A 143 20.66 -2.98 12.76
N GLU A 144 21.21 -2.43 13.83
CA GLU A 144 20.45 -2.05 15.03
C GLU A 144 19.42 -0.93 14.79
N LEU A 145 19.62 -0.16 13.71
CA LEU A 145 18.69 0.88 13.28
C LEU A 145 17.53 0.33 12.43
N ILE A 146 17.60 -0.96 12.04
CA ILE A 146 16.69 -1.55 11.05
C ILE A 146 15.79 -2.58 11.72
N LEU A 147 14.50 -2.45 11.51
CA LEU A 147 13.51 -3.49 11.80
C LEU A 147 12.96 -4.04 10.48
N ASP A 148 13.12 -5.35 10.28
CA ASP A 148 12.64 -6.04 9.10
C ASP A 148 11.20 -6.55 9.29
N LEU A 149 10.26 -5.98 8.56
CA LEU A 149 8.87 -6.44 8.48
C LEU A 149 8.50 -6.95 7.09
N MET A 150 9.48 -7.21 6.21
CA MET A 150 9.18 -7.77 4.89
C MET A 150 8.58 -9.17 5.00
N GLY A 151 7.49 -9.38 4.28
CA GLY A 151 6.74 -10.63 4.31
C GLY A 151 5.81 -10.84 5.50
N LYS A 152 5.66 -9.86 6.39
CA LYS A 152 4.66 -9.91 7.46
C LYS A 152 3.26 -9.64 6.91
N SER A 153 2.22 -10.03 7.68
CA SER A 153 0.83 -9.77 7.31
C SER A 153 0.56 -8.28 7.18
N LEU A 154 -0.41 -7.90 6.34
CA LEU A 154 -0.79 -6.49 6.17
C LEU A 154 -1.35 -5.90 7.46
N THR A 155 -2.08 -6.69 8.25
CA THR A 155 -2.63 -6.25 9.53
C THR A 155 -1.54 -5.98 10.56
N LEU A 156 -0.55 -6.87 10.72
CA LEU A 156 0.60 -6.62 11.59
C LEU A 156 1.42 -5.42 11.12
N THR A 157 1.67 -5.30 9.81
CA THR A 157 2.36 -4.15 9.22
C THR A 157 1.62 -2.83 9.53
N SER A 158 0.29 -2.82 9.39
CA SER A 158 -0.57 -1.69 9.76
C SER A 158 -0.47 -1.35 11.27
N ALA A 159 -0.42 -2.36 12.14
CA ALA A 159 -0.27 -2.15 13.58
C ALA A 159 1.05 -1.41 13.91
N PHE A 160 2.16 -1.79 13.24
CA PHE A 160 3.42 -1.06 13.33
C PHE A 160 3.30 0.37 12.78
N MET A 161 2.69 0.53 11.60
CA MET A 161 2.52 1.85 10.95
C MET A 161 1.79 2.84 11.86
N LYS A 162 0.80 2.41 12.64
CA LYS A 162 0.07 3.25 13.62
C LYS A 162 0.95 3.81 14.74
N LYS A 163 2.11 3.22 14.98
CA LYS A 163 3.09 3.66 16.00
C LYS A 163 4.30 4.38 15.38
N CYS A 164 4.36 4.47 14.07
CA CYS A 164 5.45 5.13 13.33
C CYS A 164 5.18 6.61 13.11
N ASN A 165 6.19 7.33 12.63
CA ASN A 165 6.14 8.78 12.43
C ASN A 165 6.01 9.18 10.96
N LEU A 166 6.56 8.35 10.05
CA LEU A 166 6.58 8.66 8.62
C LEU A 166 6.66 7.37 7.79
N PHE A 167 5.99 7.35 6.67
CA PHE A 167 6.15 6.38 5.60
C PHE A 167 6.72 7.06 4.34
N ILE A 168 7.70 6.42 3.71
CA ILE A 168 8.24 6.82 2.41
C ILE A 168 8.31 5.57 1.54
N GLY A 169 7.68 5.59 0.38
CA GLY A 169 7.68 4.43 -0.52
C GLY A 169 7.06 4.70 -1.88
N ASN A 170 7.25 3.75 -2.78
CA ASN A 170 6.71 3.79 -4.13
C ASN A 170 5.17 3.71 -4.13
N ASP A 171 4.55 4.15 -5.22
CA ASP A 171 3.12 3.95 -5.50
C ASP A 171 2.76 2.45 -5.46
N SER A 172 2.23 2.02 -4.33
CA SER A 172 1.96 0.62 -4.01
C SER A 172 0.81 0.47 -3.01
N GLY A 173 0.32 -0.76 -2.82
CA GLY A 173 -0.70 -1.07 -1.82
C GLY A 173 -0.27 -0.72 -0.39
N LEU A 174 1.03 -0.84 -0.05
CA LEU A 174 1.55 -0.48 1.27
C LEU A 174 1.54 1.03 1.53
N MET A 175 1.65 1.86 0.49
CA MET A 175 1.45 3.30 0.59
C MET A 175 0.00 3.63 1.01
N HIS A 176 -0.98 2.96 0.41
CA HIS A 176 -2.39 3.13 0.80
C HIS A 176 -2.68 2.57 2.19
N LEU A 177 -2.04 1.45 2.55
CA LEU A 177 -2.12 0.89 3.90
C LEU A 177 -1.60 1.87 4.95
N SER A 178 -0.50 2.57 4.68
CA SER A 178 0.05 3.58 5.60
C SER A 178 -0.89 4.76 5.78
N ALA A 179 -1.50 5.25 4.69
CA ALA A 179 -2.52 6.30 4.73
C ALA A 179 -3.74 5.86 5.56
N ALA A 180 -4.26 4.64 5.33
CA ALA A 180 -5.36 4.05 6.09
C ALA A 180 -5.01 3.77 7.57
N SER A 181 -3.72 3.67 7.89
CA SER A 181 -3.19 3.59 9.26
C SER A 181 -3.00 4.96 9.93
N ASN A 182 -3.44 6.05 9.27
CA ASN A 182 -3.28 7.44 9.70
C ASN A 182 -1.81 7.87 9.91
N LEU A 183 -0.88 7.20 9.24
CA LEU A 183 0.54 7.55 9.25
C LEU A 183 0.82 8.67 8.25
N LYS A 184 1.69 9.64 8.63
CA LYS A 184 2.19 10.61 7.65
C LYS A 184 2.86 9.86 6.50
N THR A 185 2.35 10.05 5.28
CA THR A 185 2.69 9.22 4.11
C THR A 185 3.23 10.08 2.98
N ILE A 186 4.43 9.74 2.50
CA ILE A 186 5.01 10.29 1.28
C ILE A 186 5.02 9.18 0.23
N GLY A 187 4.19 9.32 -0.81
CA GLY A 187 4.16 8.46 -1.98
C GLY A 187 5.09 8.97 -3.08
N LEU A 188 5.95 8.10 -3.59
CA LEU A 188 6.86 8.40 -4.69
C LEU A 188 6.21 7.99 -6.01
N PHE A 189 6.04 8.92 -6.93
CA PHE A 189 5.37 8.74 -8.20
C PHE A 189 6.27 9.01 -9.39
N GLY A 190 6.22 8.14 -10.38
CA GLY A 190 6.81 8.29 -11.69
C GLY A 190 5.71 8.26 -12.78
N PRO A 191 5.56 7.12 -13.50
CA PRO A 191 4.67 7.03 -14.66
C PRO A 191 3.18 6.94 -14.32
N THR A 192 2.80 6.81 -13.05
CA THR A 192 1.38 6.73 -12.68
C THR A 192 0.77 8.08 -12.39
N ASN A 193 -0.53 8.20 -12.69
CA ASN A 193 -1.30 9.40 -12.44
C ASN A 193 -1.64 9.54 -10.95
N ASP A 194 -0.93 10.42 -10.26
CA ASP A 194 -1.14 10.70 -8.84
C ASP A 194 -2.50 11.35 -8.54
N LYS A 195 -3.12 12.08 -9.49
CA LYS A 195 -4.48 12.61 -9.32
C LYS A 195 -5.50 11.50 -9.07
N ILE A 196 -5.24 10.28 -9.60
CA ILE A 196 -6.12 9.12 -9.44
C ILE A 196 -5.68 8.24 -8.26
N TYR A 197 -4.35 8.05 -8.09
CA TYR A 197 -3.80 7.02 -7.23
C TYR A 197 -3.00 7.54 -6.03
N ALA A 198 -2.97 8.84 -5.76
CA ALA A 198 -2.30 9.37 -4.57
C ALA A 198 -2.84 8.73 -3.27
N PRO A 199 -2.02 8.61 -2.21
CA PRO A 199 -2.54 8.26 -0.90
C PRO A 199 -3.46 9.38 -0.42
N LYS A 200 -4.64 9.04 0.12
CA LYS A 200 -5.63 10.03 0.56
C LYS A 200 -5.66 10.14 2.07
N GLY A 201 -5.61 11.35 2.58
CA GLY A 201 -5.64 11.69 4.01
C GLY A 201 -4.98 13.04 4.27
N LYS A 202 -5.25 13.62 5.44
CA LYS A 202 -4.71 14.95 5.83
C LYS A 202 -3.18 15.00 5.87
N ASN A 203 -2.54 13.85 6.14
CA ASN A 203 -1.11 13.72 6.30
C ASN A 203 -0.44 13.00 5.12
N CYS A 204 -1.06 13.01 3.93
CA CYS A 204 -0.56 12.33 2.75
C CYS A 204 0.01 13.33 1.75
N PHE A 205 1.19 13.01 1.22
CA PHE A 205 1.94 13.84 0.29
C PHE A 205 2.44 13.00 -0.88
N VAL A 206 2.63 13.65 -2.01
CA VAL A 206 3.20 13.05 -3.23
C VAL A 206 4.47 13.78 -3.61
N ILE A 207 5.51 13.02 -3.95
CA ILE A 207 6.70 13.51 -4.63
C ILE A 207 6.76 12.82 -5.98
N ARG A 208 6.82 13.60 -7.05
CA ARG A 208 6.89 13.11 -8.43
C ARG A 208 8.25 13.37 -9.07
N THR A 209 8.53 12.60 -10.13
CA THR A 209 9.52 12.98 -11.14
C THR A 209 9.19 14.34 -11.75
N LYS A 210 10.18 14.99 -12.37
CA LYS A 210 9.97 16.28 -13.05
C LYS A 210 9.03 16.14 -14.24
N GLU A 211 9.10 15.02 -14.94
CA GLU A 211 8.23 14.68 -16.05
C GLU A 211 6.82 14.39 -15.54
N SER A 212 5.82 14.86 -16.26
CA SER A 212 4.42 14.52 -15.97
C SER A 212 4.14 13.04 -16.30
N TYR A 213 3.05 12.49 -15.76
CA TYR A 213 2.70 11.10 -16.07
C TYR A 213 2.33 10.94 -17.56
N GLU A 214 1.82 11.98 -18.23
CA GLU A 214 1.54 11.98 -19.68
C GLU A 214 2.80 11.79 -20.53
N TYR A 215 3.98 12.12 -20.02
CA TYR A 215 5.25 11.84 -20.69
C TYR A 215 5.55 10.35 -20.82
N PHE A 216 4.96 9.52 -19.96
CA PHE A 216 5.20 8.08 -19.90
C PHE A 216 4.07 7.26 -20.56
N GLU A 217 2.98 7.89 -21.04
CA GLU A 217 1.92 7.26 -21.81
C GLU A 217 2.30 7.19 -23.30
#